data_f1994e015bc264dcc0594c0c1bf249f0
#
_entry.id   f1994e015bc264dcc0594c0c1bf249f0
#
_cell.length_a   1.000
_cell.length_b   1.000
_cell.length_c   1.000
_cell.angle_alpha   90.00
_cell.angle_beta   90.00
_cell.angle_gamma   90.00
#
_symmetry.space_group_name_H-M   'P 1'
#
loop_
_entity.id
_entity.type
_entity.pdbx_description
1 polymer ?
#
loop_
_entity_poly.entity_id
_entity_poly.type
_entity_poly.pdbx_seq_one_letter_code
_entity_poly.pdbx_strand_id
1 'polypeptide(L)'
;ISQGDRVTSGQLLLSLDQTQAQAKLAGLKAKEQKDLLELKRYEFLVPLGAAEASERDQRRAIYIASREEVKAQEATLAYSNLRSPIAGTVADVSVQVGDVLSQGDPFTKLIRNNTLEARVEVPSTYANRIRPGLPVLLSFPGRDQVLVSSTVTSVDPGINSGTQSLLV
;
A
#
# COMPACT_ATOMS: atom_id res chain seq x y z
N ILE A 1 -5.24 -14.85 7.75
CA ILE A 1 -4.36 -15.46 6.75
C ILE A 1 -3.32 -16.34 7.44
N SER A 2 -2.83 -17.36 6.74
CA SER A 2 -1.81 -18.29 7.21
C SER A 2 -0.63 -18.33 6.24
N GLN A 3 0.51 -18.81 6.73
CA GLN A 3 1.67 -19.03 5.89
C GLN A 3 1.34 -20.00 4.75
N GLY A 4 1.75 -19.69 3.53
CA GLY A 4 1.46 -20.44 2.33
C GLY A 4 0.19 -20.03 1.58
N ASP A 5 -0.68 -19.19 2.19
CA ASP A 5 -1.90 -18.73 1.54
C ASP A 5 -1.59 -17.89 0.30
N ARG A 6 -2.37 -18.10 -0.77
CA ARG A 6 -2.34 -17.24 -1.95
C ARG A 6 -3.32 -16.10 -1.75
N VAL A 7 -2.84 -14.88 -1.98
CA VAL A 7 -3.63 -13.66 -1.83
C VAL A 7 -3.66 -12.86 -3.13
N THR A 8 -4.78 -12.20 -3.37
CA THR A 8 -4.95 -11.26 -4.48
C THR A 8 -4.70 -9.83 -4.01
N SER A 9 -4.39 -8.94 -4.95
CA SER A 9 -4.30 -7.51 -4.64
C SER A 9 -5.63 -7.00 -4.08
N GLY A 10 -5.59 -6.23 -2.99
CA GLY A 10 -6.76 -5.72 -2.27
C GLY A 10 -7.37 -6.69 -1.26
N GLN A 11 -6.95 -7.95 -1.22
CA GLN A 11 -7.48 -8.92 -0.25
C GLN A 11 -7.13 -8.51 1.19
N LEU A 12 -8.11 -8.61 2.10
CA LEU A 12 -7.90 -8.34 3.52
C LEU A 12 -6.95 -9.40 4.12
N LEU A 13 -5.88 -8.93 4.74
CA LEU A 13 -4.88 -9.78 5.40
C LEU A 13 -5.08 -9.82 6.91
N LEU A 14 -5.29 -8.65 7.51
CA LEU A 14 -5.43 -8.47 8.95
C LEU A 14 -6.43 -7.36 9.22
N SER A 15 -7.24 -7.51 10.27
CA SER A 15 -8.10 -6.46 10.81
C SER A 15 -7.75 -6.23 12.27
N LEU A 16 -7.42 -4.99 12.61
CA LEU A 16 -7.22 -4.56 13.99
C LEU A 16 -8.58 -4.31 14.66
N ASP A 17 -8.60 -4.25 15.99
CA ASP A 17 -9.80 -3.84 16.72
C ASP A 17 -10.18 -2.40 16.34
N GLN A 18 -11.41 -2.24 15.89
CA GLN A 18 -11.95 -0.97 15.39
C GLN A 18 -13.01 -0.37 16.29
N THR A 19 -13.33 -1.02 17.42
CA THR A 19 -14.47 -0.66 18.26
C THR A 19 -14.44 0.81 18.68
N GLN A 20 -13.31 1.27 19.19
CA GLN A 20 -13.15 2.67 19.62
C GLN A 20 -13.14 3.64 18.43
N ALA A 21 -12.48 3.29 17.34
CA ALA A 21 -12.39 4.14 16.15
C ALA A 21 -13.76 4.29 15.47
N GLN A 22 -14.55 3.24 15.42
CA GLN A 22 -15.93 3.25 14.90
C GLN A 22 -16.86 4.10 15.77
N ALA A 23 -16.78 3.97 17.10
CA ALA A 23 -17.56 4.80 18.01
C ALA A 23 -17.23 6.28 17.84
N LYS A 24 -15.95 6.62 17.71
CA LYS A 24 -15.51 7.99 17.43
C LYS A 24 -16.05 8.49 16.09
N LEU A 25 -15.97 7.68 15.04
CA LEU A 25 -16.52 8.02 13.71
C LEU A 25 -18.03 8.28 13.78
N ALA A 26 -18.77 7.46 14.51
CA ALA A 26 -20.21 7.66 14.69
C ALA A 26 -20.51 9.00 15.37
N GLY A 27 -19.75 9.39 16.39
CA GLY A 27 -19.89 10.69 17.06
C GLY A 27 -19.59 11.88 16.11
N LEU A 28 -18.54 11.77 15.29
CA LEU A 28 -18.21 12.79 14.30
C LEU A 28 -19.27 12.91 13.21
N LYS A 29 -19.84 11.82 12.73
CA LYS A 29 -20.95 11.81 11.76
C LYS A 29 -22.20 12.47 12.34
N ALA A 30 -22.52 12.23 13.60
CA ALA A 30 -23.64 12.91 14.26
C ALA A 30 -23.42 14.44 14.38
N LYS A 31 -22.19 14.87 14.67
CA LYS A 31 -21.79 16.29 14.68
C LYS A 31 -21.93 16.91 13.29
N GLU A 32 -21.38 16.26 12.25
CA GLU A 32 -21.50 16.72 10.86
C GLU A 32 -22.97 16.87 10.43
N GLN A 33 -23.81 15.90 10.76
CA GLN A 33 -25.24 15.96 10.45
C GLN A 33 -25.94 17.14 11.14
N LYS A 34 -25.64 17.39 12.41
CA LYS A 34 -26.14 18.55 13.13
C LYS A 34 -25.72 19.85 12.42
N ASP A 35 -24.43 19.98 12.11
CA ASP A 35 -23.89 21.21 11.49
C ASP A 35 -24.48 21.43 10.08
N LEU A 36 -24.72 20.36 9.32
CA LEU A 36 -25.43 20.40 8.04
C LEU A 36 -26.88 20.90 8.18
N LEU A 37 -27.61 20.42 9.20
CA LEU A 37 -28.99 20.88 9.46
C LEU A 37 -29.01 22.36 9.87
N GLU A 38 -28.05 22.82 10.65
CA GLU A 38 -27.92 24.25 10.99
C GLU A 38 -27.63 25.09 9.74
N LEU A 39 -26.68 24.67 8.90
CA LEU A 39 -26.41 25.36 7.63
C LEU A 39 -27.66 25.47 6.77
N LYS A 40 -28.38 24.37 6.56
CA LYS A 40 -29.63 24.34 5.77
C LYS A 40 -30.68 25.29 6.34
N ARG A 41 -30.78 25.40 7.67
CA ARG A 41 -31.68 26.35 8.31
C ARG A 41 -31.33 27.79 7.93
N TYR A 42 -30.05 28.16 8.00
CA TYR A 42 -29.61 29.52 7.64
C TYR A 42 -29.70 29.79 6.13
N GLU A 43 -29.44 28.79 5.28
CA GLU A 43 -29.65 28.86 3.83
C GLU A 43 -31.13 29.17 3.50
N PHE A 44 -32.07 28.71 4.33
CA PHE A 44 -33.49 29.01 4.18
C PHE A 44 -33.85 30.39 4.75
N LEU A 45 -33.27 30.79 5.88
CA LEU A 45 -33.64 32.04 6.56
C LEU A 45 -33.07 33.30 5.87
N VAL A 46 -31.89 33.23 5.30
CA VAL A 46 -31.22 34.41 4.69
C VAL A 46 -32.03 35.01 3.52
N PRO A 47 -32.57 34.22 2.56
CA PRO A 47 -33.39 34.74 1.46
C PRO A 47 -34.69 35.41 1.96
N LEU A 48 -35.16 35.04 3.15
CA LEU A 48 -36.35 35.60 3.78
C LEU A 48 -36.07 36.86 4.59
N GLY A 49 -34.79 37.30 4.65
CA GLY A 49 -34.38 38.43 5.49
C GLY A 49 -34.42 38.14 7.00
N ALA A 50 -34.55 36.87 7.41
CA ALA A 50 -34.67 36.45 8.81
C ALA A 50 -33.34 36.07 9.47
N ALA A 51 -32.25 36.14 8.72
CA ALA A 51 -30.86 35.91 9.20
C ALA A 51 -29.87 36.67 8.30
N GLU A 52 -28.67 36.92 8.81
CA GLU A 52 -27.59 37.56 8.06
C GLU A 52 -26.82 36.58 7.19
N ALA A 53 -26.33 37.04 6.04
CA ALA A 53 -25.51 36.24 5.16
C ALA A 53 -24.19 35.80 5.85
N SER A 54 -23.64 36.63 6.71
CA SER A 54 -22.45 36.34 7.53
C SER A 54 -22.64 35.12 8.43
N GLU A 55 -23.82 34.98 9.04
CA GLU A 55 -24.14 33.82 9.89
C GLU A 55 -24.24 32.52 9.06
N ARG A 56 -24.90 32.56 7.87
CA ARG A 56 -24.92 31.45 6.96
C ARG A 56 -23.50 31.01 6.57
N ASP A 57 -22.62 31.97 6.24
CA ASP A 57 -21.26 31.67 5.81
C ASP A 57 -20.43 31.09 6.97
N GLN A 58 -20.66 31.56 8.18
CA GLN A 58 -20.06 30.96 9.39
C GLN A 58 -20.55 29.50 9.58
N ARG A 59 -21.87 29.23 9.43
CA ARG A 59 -22.39 27.84 9.53
C ARG A 59 -21.83 26.94 8.43
N ARG A 60 -21.64 27.49 7.23
CA ARG A 60 -21.00 26.76 6.13
C ARG A 60 -19.56 26.38 6.47
N ALA A 61 -18.78 27.28 7.04
CA ALA A 61 -17.42 26.99 7.46
C ALA A 61 -17.36 25.90 8.55
N ILE A 62 -18.28 25.95 9.53
CA ILE A 62 -18.40 24.93 10.58
C ILE A 62 -18.75 23.55 9.98
N TYR A 63 -19.73 23.48 9.07
CA TYR A 63 -20.09 22.23 8.41
C TYR A 63 -18.93 21.66 7.59
N ILE A 64 -18.20 22.50 6.85
CA ILE A 64 -17.03 22.05 6.09
C ILE A 64 -15.98 21.47 7.03
N ALA A 65 -15.72 22.12 8.16
CA ALA A 65 -14.75 21.61 9.15
C ALA A 65 -15.17 20.26 9.72
N SER A 66 -16.44 20.09 10.14
CA SER A 66 -16.91 18.81 10.68
C SER A 66 -16.92 17.69 9.63
N ARG A 67 -17.21 18.00 8.37
CA ARG A 67 -17.11 17.04 7.28
C ARG A 67 -15.67 16.56 7.05
N GLU A 68 -14.71 17.47 7.10
CA GLU A 68 -13.28 17.07 6.95
C GLU A 68 -12.79 16.28 8.18
N GLU A 69 -13.31 16.55 9.40
CA GLU A 69 -13.04 15.69 10.58
C GLU A 69 -13.55 14.25 10.38
N VAL A 70 -14.72 14.08 9.80
CA VAL A 70 -15.26 12.75 9.44
C VAL A 70 -14.35 12.05 8.47
N LYS A 71 -13.94 12.70 7.38
CA LYS A 71 -13.03 12.12 6.38
C LYS A 71 -11.68 11.70 6.98
N ALA A 72 -11.12 12.52 7.85
CA ALA A 72 -9.86 12.21 8.53
C ALA A 72 -10.00 10.96 9.40
N GLN A 73 -11.12 10.82 10.12
CA GLN A 73 -11.39 9.64 10.94
C GLN A 73 -11.67 8.39 10.08
N GLU A 74 -12.34 8.52 8.93
CA GLU A 74 -12.55 7.42 7.98
C GLU A 74 -11.21 6.94 7.40
N ALA A 75 -10.32 7.85 7.05
CA ALA A 75 -8.97 7.50 6.61
C ALA A 75 -8.20 6.76 7.71
N THR A 76 -8.28 7.23 8.96
CA THR A 76 -7.65 6.55 10.11
C THR A 76 -8.21 5.13 10.28
N LEU A 77 -9.52 4.96 10.15
CA LEU A 77 -10.18 3.65 10.27
C LEU A 77 -9.77 2.70 9.12
N ALA A 78 -9.52 3.23 7.93
CA ALA A 78 -9.08 2.42 6.79
C ALA A 78 -7.73 1.73 7.06
N TYR A 79 -6.82 2.36 7.81
CA TYR A 79 -5.54 1.77 8.21
C TYR A 79 -5.67 0.58 9.18
N SER A 80 -6.83 0.42 9.83
CA SER A 80 -7.09 -0.75 10.70
C SER A 80 -7.38 -2.03 9.90
N ASN A 81 -7.60 -1.92 8.60
CA ASN A 81 -7.82 -3.04 7.68
C ASN A 81 -6.63 -3.15 6.72
N LEU A 82 -5.65 -3.98 7.08
CA LEU A 82 -4.48 -4.17 6.25
C LEU A 82 -4.79 -5.09 5.08
N ARG A 83 -4.59 -4.57 3.88
CA ARG A 83 -4.88 -5.29 2.62
C ARG A 83 -3.60 -5.54 1.84
N SER A 84 -3.60 -6.63 1.06
CA SER A 84 -2.47 -6.96 0.21
C SER A 84 -2.31 -5.92 -0.92
N PRO A 85 -1.13 -5.29 -1.06
CA PRO A 85 -0.88 -4.39 -2.19
C PRO A 85 -0.66 -5.14 -3.52
N ILE A 86 -0.31 -6.42 -3.46
CA ILE A 86 0.02 -7.26 -4.62
C ILE A 86 -0.65 -8.62 -4.53
N ALA A 87 -0.79 -9.30 -5.66
CA ALA A 87 -1.06 -10.74 -5.67
C ALA A 87 0.23 -11.50 -5.36
N GLY A 88 0.15 -12.53 -4.53
CA GLY A 88 1.32 -13.31 -4.14
C GLY A 88 1.00 -14.42 -3.15
N THR A 89 2.04 -14.96 -2.52
CA THR A 89 1.94 -15.98 -1.48
C THR A 89 2.47 -15.42 -0.16
N VAL A 90 1.75 -15.67 0.91
CA VAL A 90 2.13 -15.30 2.28
C VAL A 90 3.32 -16.17 2.70
N ALA A 91 4.48 -15.55 2.98
CA ALA A 91 5.68 -16.30 3.34
C ALA A 91 5.75 -16.59 4.84
N ASP A 92 5.48 -15.57 5.65
CA ASP A 92 5.57 -15.67 7.09
C ASP A 92 4.48 -14.79 7.71
N VAL A 93 3.97 -15.19 8.88
CA VAL A 93 3.03 -14.41 9.68
C VAL A 93 3.57 -14.38 11.11
N SER A 94 4.07 -13.22 11.51
CA SER A 94 4.76 -13.04 12.80
C SER A 94 3.83 -12.63 13.94
N VAL A 95 2.52 -12.55 13.72
CA VAL A 95 1.55 -12.03 14.68
C VAL A 95 0.42 -13.02 14.92
N GLN A 96 -0.15 -12.98 16.12
CA GLN A 96 -1.29 -13.80 16.54
C GLN A 96 -2.48 -12.92 16.94
N VAL A 97 -3.65 -13.53 16.98
CA VAL A 97 -4.86 -12.85 17.47
C VAL A 97 -4.68 -12.51 18.95
N GLY A 98 -4.82 -11.23 19.28
CA GLY A 98 -4.59 -10.68 20.62
C GLY A 98 -3.29 -9.89 20.77
N ASP A 99 -2.40 -9.97 19.79
CA ASP A 99 -1.17 -9.17 19.81
C ASP A 99 -1.46 -7.68 19.58
N VAL A 100 -0.62 -6.85 20.16
CA VAL A 100 -0.62 -5.40 19.95
C VAL A 100 0.37 -5.05 18.86
N LEU A 101 -0.09 -4.35 17.84
CA LEU A 101 0.74 -3.89 16.73
C LEU A 101 0.92 -2.37 16.77
N SER A 102 2.15 -1.91 16.63
CA SER A 102 2.48 -0.51 16.44
C SER A 102 2.57 -0.16 14.94
N GLN A 103 2.44 1.12 14.63
CA GLN A 103 2.62 1.58 13.27
C GLN A 103 4.07 1.36 12.82
N GLY A 104 4.24 0.62 11.72
CA GLY A 104 5.55 0.27 11.18
C GLY A 104 6.01 -1.15 11.53
N ASP A 105 5.32 -1.86 12.41
CA ASP A 105 5.65 -3.25 12.72
C ASP A 105 5.38 -4.16 11.52
N PRO A 106 6.36 -4.93 11.05
CA PRO A 106 6.14 -5.92 10.02
C PRO A 106 5.36 -7.11 10.58
N PHE A 107 4.24 -7.49 9.95
CA PHE A 107 3.43 -8.62 10.41
C PHE A 107 3.43 -9.80 9.43
N THR A 108 3.73 -9.56 8.15
CA THR A 108 3.84 -10.60 7.13
C THR A 108 4.75 -10.17 5.98
N LYS A 109 5.21 -11.17 5.23
CA LYS A 109 5.98 -10.98 4.00
C LYS A 109 5.24 -11.63 2.84
N LEU A 110 5.02 -10.87 1.77
CA LEU A 110 4.40 -11.37 0.55
C LEU A 110 5.47 -11.64 -0.50
N ILE A 111 5.43 -12.82 -1.10
CA ILE A 111 6.35 -13.24 -2.15
C ILE A 111 5.58 -13.35 -3.47
N ARG A 112 6.11 -12.72 -4.51
CA ARG A 112 5.63 -12.87 -5.87
C ARG A 112 6.60 -13.77 -6.63
N ASN A 113 6.18 -15.01 -6.91
CA ASN A 113 7.01 -15.98 -7.61
C ASN A 113 6.83 -16.00 -9.14
N ASN A 114 5.95 -15.14 -9.67
CA ASN A 114 5.69 -15.06 -11.11
C ASN A 114 6.67 -14.19 -11.88
N THR A 115 7.55 -13.50 -11.17
CA THR A 115 8.59 -12.66 -11.78
C THR A 115 9.88 -12.92 -11.00
N LEU A 116 10.65 -13.88 -11.46
CA LEU A 116 11.95 -14.19 -10.89
C LEU A 116 13.03 -13.52 -11.74
N GLU A 117 13.99 -12.91 -11.09
CA GLU A 117 15.20 -12.37 -11.68
C GLU A 117 16.39 -13.20 -11.22
N ALA A 118 17.22 -13.62 -12.15
CA ALA A 118 18.51 -14.21 -11.85
C ALA A 118 19.55 -13.10 -11.91
N ARG A 119 20.27 -12.89 -10.82
CA ARG A 119 21.41 -11.95 -10.78
C ARG A 119 22.70 -12.75 -10.86
N VAL A 120 23.47 -12.49 -11.88
CA VAL A 120 24.69 -13.24 -12.19
C VAL A 120 25.89 -12.32 -12.20
N GLU A 121 26.92 -12.66 -11.46
CA GLU A 121 28.21 -11.98 -11.52
C GLU A 121 29.02 -12.50 -12.71
N VAL A 122 29.35 -11.61 -13.63
CA VAL A 122 30.16 -11.93 -14.81
C VAL A 122 31.50 -11.23 -14.74
N PRO A 123 32.63 -11.94 -15.00
CA PRO A 123 33.94 -11.31 -15.01
C PRO A 123 34.02 -10.09 -15.90
N SER A 124 34.68 -9.05 -15.46
CA SER A 124 34.78 -7.74 -16.16
C SER A 124 35.40 -7.85 -17.57
N THR A 125 36.15 -8.92 -17.83
CA THR A 125 36.71 -9.22 -19.17
C THR A 125 35.63 -9.39 -20.24
N TYR A 126 34.39 -9.75 -19.84
CA TYR A 126 33.24 -9.89 -20.74
C TYR A 126 32.33 -8.67 -20.78
N ALA A 127 32.61 -7.61 -20.01
CA ALA A 127 31.76 -6.45 -19.87
C ALA A 127 31.35 -5.84 -21.23
N ASN A 128 32.26 -5.73 -22.18
CA ASN A 128 32.02 -5.17 -23.49
C ASN A 128 31.09 -6.02 -24.40
N ARG A 129 30.85 -7.27 -24.03
CA ARG A 129 30.03 -8.21 -24.78
C ARG A 129 28.61 -8.33 -24.26
N ILE A 130 28.37 -7.88 -23.03
CA ILE A 130 27.07 -8.01 -22.36
C ILE A 130 26.29 -6.72 -22.56
N ARG A 131 25.07 -6.86 -23.04
CA ARG A 131 24.15 -5.73 -23.30
C ARG A 131 22.73 -6.18 -22.97
N PRO A 132 21.85 -5.26 -22.53
CA PRO A 132 20.42 -5.53 -22.43
C PRO A 132 19.90 -6.10 -23.77
N GLY A 133 19.05 -7.13 -23.67
CA GLY A 133 18.51 -7.86 -24.82
C GLY A 133 19.33 -9.07 -25.27
N LEU A 134 20.53 -9.30 -24.74
CA LEU A 134 21.31 -10.51 -25.05
C LEU A 134 20.56 -11.76 -24.59
N PRO A 135 20.37 -12.80 -25.43
CA PRO A 135 19.74 -14.05 -25.02
C PRO A 135 20.61 -14.80 -24.01
N VAL A 136 19.96 -15.31 -22.96
CA VAL A 136 20.59 -16.06 -21.87
C VAL A 136 19.88 -17.41 -21.75
N LEU A 137 20.66 -18.48 -21.69
CA LEU A 137 20.19 -19.83 -21.46
C LEU A 137 20.60 -20.28 -20.06
N LEU A 138 19.65 -20.67 -19.25
CA LEU A 138 19.87 -21.21 -17.92
C LEU A 138 19.75 -22.72 -17.98
N SER A 139 20.77 -23.43 -17.49
CA SER A 139 20.80 -24.89 -17.39
C SER A 139 21.36 -25.35 -16.04
N PHE A 140 21.08 -26.58 -15.64
CA PHE A 140 21.75 -27.17 -14.48
C PHE A 140 23.18 -27.53 -14.80
N PRO A 141 24.14 -27.40 -13.87
CA PRO A 141 25.48 -27.91 -14.02
C PRO A 141 25.45 -29.42 -14.35
N GLY A 142 26.13 -29.80 -15.44
CA GLY A 142 26.22 -31.21 -15.86
C GLY A 142 25.02 -31.77 -16.63
N ARG A 143 24.07 -30.90 -17.03
CA ARG A 143 22.97 -31.26 -17.93
C ARG A 143 22.90 -30.32 -19.11
N ASP A 144 22.90 -30.84 -20.33
CA ASP A 144 22.78 -30.04 -21.56
C ASP A 144 21.35 -29.51 -21.80
N GLN A 145 20.41 -29.92 -20.95
CA GLN A 145 19.02 -29.47 -21.08
C GLN A 145 18.86 -28.03 -20.60
N VAL A 146 18.46 -27.14 -21.50
CA VAL A 146 18.08 -25.75 -21.19
C VAL A 146 16.81 -25.77 -20.37
N LEU A 147 16.84 -25.15 -19.15
CA LEU A 147 15.70 -25.03 -18.28
C LEU A 147 14.84 -23.83 -18.63
N VAL A 148 15.49 -22.70 -18.84
CA VAL A 148 14.84 -21.42 -19.11
C VAL A 148 15.66 -20.65 -20.14
N SER A 149 14.98 -20.10 -21.13
CA SER A 149 15.52 -19.10 -22.04
C SER A 149 14.98 -17.73 -21.63
N SER A 150 15.87 -16.77 -21.44
CA SER A 150 15.56 -15.40 -21.07
C SER A 150 16.47 -14.42 -21.80
N THR A 151 16.37 -13.15 -21.45
CA THR A 151 17.24 -12.11 -21.97
C THR A 151 17.80 -11.26 -20.84
N VAL A 152 18.98 -10.70 -21.04
CA VAL A 152 19.55 -9.70 -20.13
C VAL A 152 18.62 -8.49 -20.04
N THR A 153 18.14 -8.19 -18.85
CA THR A 153 17.23 -7.04 -18.62
C THR A 153 18.01 -5.76 -18.31
N SER A 154 19.02 -5.88 -17.49
CA SER A 154 19.87 -4.77 -17.09
C SER A 154 21.30 -5.23 -16.84
N VAL A 155 22.22 -4.30 -16.92
CA VAL A 155 23.64 -4.48 -16.63
C VAL A 155 24.05 -3.37 -15.69
N ASP A 156 24.61 -3.71 -14.55
CA ASP A 156 25.10 -2.69 -13.61
C ASP A 156 26.31 -1.99 -14.25
N PRO A 157 26.30 -0.65 -14.33
CA PRO A 157 27.45 0.09 -14.88
C PRO A 157 28.69 0.05 -13.99
N GLY A 158 28.53 -0.37 -12.71
CA GLY A 158 29.61 -0.47 -11.75
C GLY A 158 30.33 -1.82 -11.79
N ILE A 159 31.64 -1.81 -11.88
CA ILE A 159 32.47 -3.01 -11.68
C ILE A 159 32.77 -3.15 -10.20
N ASN A 160 32.42 -4.28 -9.61
CA ASN A 160 32.83 -4.59 -8.24
C ASN A 160 34.35 -4.76 -8.19
N SER A 161 35.03 -3.85 -7.51
CA SER A 161 36.50 -3.84 -7.41
C SER A 161 37.07 -5.03 -6.62
N GLY A 162 36.28 -5.63 -5.73
CA GLY A 162 36.71 -6.80 -4.94
C GLY A 162 36.66 -8.10 -5.73
N THR A 163 35.63 -8.30 -6.55
CA THR A 163 35.43 -9.52 -7.35
C THR A 163 35.83 -9.36 -8.83
N GLN A 164 36.14 -8.14 -9.24
CA GLN A 164 36.37 -7.76 -10.66
C GLN A 164 35.26 -8.25 -11.58
N SER A 165 34.02 -8.24 -11.08
CA SER A 165 32.83 -8.72 -11.78
C SER A 165 31.81 -7.60 -12.03
N LEU A 166 30.96 -7.84 -13.00
CA LEU A 166 29.82 -7.01 -13.38
C LEU A 166 28.55 -7.75 -12.97
N LEU A 167 27.60 -7.10 -12.37
CA LEU A 167 26.32 -7.68 -12.03
C LEU A 167 25.36 -7.54 -13.22
N VAL A 168 24.75 -8.64 -13.60
CA VAL A 168 23.82 -8.75 -14.73
C VAL A 168 22.51 -9.36 -14.28
#